data_1db5e2562c83854239af9cc0c4a24617
#
_entry.id   1db5e2562c83854239af9cc0c4a24617
#
_cell.length_a   1.000
_cell.length_b   1.000
_cell.length_c   1.000
_cell.angle_alpha   90.00
_cell.angle_beta   90.00
_cell.angle_gamma   90.00
#
_symmetry.space_group_name_H-M   'P 1'
#
loop_
_entity.id
_entity.type
_entity.pdbx_description
1 polymer ?
#
loop_
_entity_poly.entity_id
_entity_poly.type
_entity_poly.pdbx_seq_one_letter_code
_entity_poly.pdbx_strand_id
1 'polypeptide(L)'
;MVRDIQTIRVRIENYLNMKKVIMGCLLLVFLVISGCSSARGDKGYTAGDLRATNHVKGIGINGFSVNGYHVHGLGGGYCCIMLPDKWTPDLKAHIEWEVDPDPYAILPPLGTDEYRKAYAKHKANYQQYSTTVDIPQYGSKRCGLTVHFLPCHQVKVTTACEAYGTPTYPIKEPENMEEPASCPAK
;
A
#
# COMPACT_ATOMS: atom_id res chain seq x y z
N MET A 1 7.11 -65.36 -41.52
CA MET A 1 6.35 -64.35 -42.30
C MET A 1 5.09 -63.84 -41.62
N VAL A 2 4.21 -64.70 -41.06
CA VAL A 2 2.94 -64.23 -40.38
C VAL A 2 3.23 -63.57 -38.99
N ARG A 3 4.21 -64.04 -38.26
CA ARG A 3 4.62 -63.46 -36.93
C ARG A 3 5.13 -62.04 -37.03
N ASP A 4 5.86 -61.68 -38.07
CA ASP A 4 6.43 -60.32 -38.20
C ASP A 4 5.36 -59.26 -38.49
N ILE A 5 4.34 -59.63 -39.22
CA ILE A 5 3.22 -58.71 -39.52
C ILE A 5 2.42 -58.35 -38.27
N GLN A 6 2.20 -59.30 -37.37
CA GLN A 6 1.53 -59.08 -36.08
C GLN A 6 2.35 -58.13 -35.19
N THR A 7 3.63 -58.31 -35.13
CA THR A 7 4.54 -57.48 -34.30
C THR A 7 4.61 -56.04 -34.80
N ILE A 8 4.61 -55.85 -36.14
CA ILE A 8 4.59 -54.52 -36.77
C ILE A 8 3.25 -53.81 -36.49
N ARG A 9 2.14 -54.54 -36.56
CA ARG A 9 0.80 -54.00 -36.35
C ARG A 9 0.66 -53.47 -34.88
N VAL A 10 1.08 -54.23 -33.89
CA VAL A 10 1.04 -53.85 -32.51
C VAL A 10 1.97 -52.63 -32.21
N ARG A 11 3.12 -52.54 -32.87
CA ARG A 11 3.99 -51.35 -32.75
C ARG A 11 3.36 -50.10 -33.33
N ILE A 12 2.69 -50.21 -34.44
CA ILE A 12 2.00 -49.06 -35.09
C ILE A 12 0.85 -48.58 -34.20
N GLU A 13 0.04 -49.49 -33.67
CA GLU A 13 -1.07 -49.14 -32.79
C GLU A 13 -0.60 -48.45 -31.49
N ASN A 14 0.46 -48.97 -30.88
CA ASN A 14 1.08 -48.36 -29.70
C ASN A 14 1.64 -46.98 -30.01
N TYR A 15 2.29 -46.78 -31.15
CA TYR A 15 2.79 -45.48 -31.59
C TYR A 15 1.68 -44.47 -31.84
N LEU A 16 0.58 -44.86 -32.46
CA LEU A 16 -0.60 -44.02 -32.71
C LEU A 16 -1.29 -43.63 -31.38
N ASN A 17 -1.41 -44.57 -30.44
CA ASN A 17 -2.00 -44.28 -29.12
C ASN A 17 -1.10 -43.34 -28.30
N MET A 18 0.20 -43.53 -28.34
CA MET A 18 1.16 -42.65 -27.68
C MET A 18 1.08 -41.22 -28.24
N LYS A 19 0.96 -41.03 -29.56
CA LYS A 19 0.74 -39.72 -30.19
C LYS A 19 -0.55 -39.07 -29.73
N LYS A 20 -1.66 -39.82 -29.60
CA LYS A 20 -2.94 -39.31 -29.11
C LYS A 20 -2.83 -38.85 -27.66
N VAL A 21 -2.12 -39.61 -26.81
CA VAL A 21 -1.89 -39.26 -25.41
C VAL A 21 -1.03 -37.97 -25.29
N ILE A 22 0.05 -37.89 -26.05
CA ILE A 22 0.93 -36.70 -26.07
C ILE A 22 0.16 -35.46 -26.57
N MET A 23 -0.65 -35.60 -27.62
CA MET A 23 -1.46 -34.53 -28.15
C MET A 23 -2.53 -34.08 -27.12
N GLY A 24 -3.15 -35.02 -26.40
CA GLY A 24 -4.08 -34.75 -25.32
C GLY A 24 -3.43 -34.01 -24.13
N CYS A 25 -2.23 -34.42 -23.72
CA CYS A 25 -1.47 -33.75 -22.67
C CYS A 25 -1.02 -32.34 -23.08
N LEU A 26 -0.60 -32.13 -24.35
CA LEU A 26 -0.26 -30.81 -24.88
C LEU A 26 -1.47 -29.87 -24.89
N LEU A 27 -2.65 -30.35 -25.30
CA LEU A 27 -3.89 -29.57 -25.24
C LEU A 27 -4.29 -29.20 -23.81
N LEU A 28 -4.12 -30.10 -22.84
CA LEU A 28 -4.37 -29.82 -21.42
C LEU A 28 -3.39 -28.77 -20.87
N VAL A 29 -2.12 -28.82 -21.23
CA VAL A 29 -1.12 -27.84 -20.83
C VAL A 29 -1.44 -26.45 -21.40
N PHE A 30 -1.91 -26.37 -22.66
CA PHE A 30 -2.35 -25.09 -23.25
C PHE A 30 -3.58 -24.50 -22.56
N LEU A 31 -4.50 -25.31 -22.04
CA LEU A 31 -5.67 -24.85 -21.28
C LEU A 31 -5.29 -24.31 -19.90
N VAL A 32 -4.23 -24.80 -19.29
CA VAL A 32 -3.76 -24.33 -17.97
C VAL A 32 -2.98 -23.00 -18.08
N ILE A 33 -2.32 -22.73 -19.21
CA ILE A 33 -1.52 -21.50 -19.41
C ILE A 33 -2.41 -20.28 -19.78
N SER A 34 -3.62 -20.50 -20.32
CA SER A 34 -4.57 -19.41 -20.59
C SER A 34 -5.28 -18.85 -19.37
N GLY A 35 -4.96 -19.31 -18.16
CA GLY A 35 -5.55 -18.88 -16.89
C GLY A 35 -4.90 -17.66 -16.25
N CYS A 36 -3.92 -16.98 -16.87
CA CYS A 36 -3.56 -15.61 -16.48
C CYS A 36 -4.63 -14.65 -17.03
N SER A 37 -5.83 -14.69 -16.46
CA SER A 37 -6.72 -13.54 -16.57
C SER A 37 -5.98 -12.37 -15.88
N SER A 38 -5.59 -11.38 -16.69
CA SER A 38 -5.29 -10.04 -16.20
C SER A 38 -6.30 -9.74 -15.10
N ALA A 39 -5.84 -9.45 -13.89
CA ALA A 39 -6.70 -8.88 -12.87
C ALA A 39 -7.33 -7.64 -13.52
N ARG A 40 -8.57 -7.77 -14.00
CA ARG A 40 -9.38 -6.62 -14.39
C ARG A 40 -9.50 -5.82 -13.11
N GLY A 41 -8.73 -4.71 -13.02
CA GLY A 41 -8.96 -3.72 -12.03
C GLY A 41 -10.46 -3.46 -11.99
N ASP A 42 -11.03 -3.50 -10.81
CA ASP A 42 -12.46 -3.30 -10.60
C ASP A 42 -12.85 -2.06 -11.39
N LYS A 43 -13.80 -2.21 -12.36
CA LYS A 43 -14.15 -1.11 -13.24
C LYS A 43 -14.74 0.01 -12.40
N GLY A 44 -13.96 1.02 -12.11
CA GLY A 44 -14.36 2.14 -11.28
C GLY A 44 -13.36 2.58 -10.21
N TYR A 45 -12.19 1.92 -10.10
CA TYR A 45 -11.13 2.29 -9.16
C TYR A 45 -9.76 2.29 -9.84
N THR A 46 -8.92 3.25 -9.43
CA THR A 46 -7.52 3.32 -9.84
C THR A 46 -6.62 3.18 -8.62
N ALA A 47 -5.62 2.33 -8.73
CA ALA A 47 -4.57 2.19 -7.73
C ALA A 47 -3.62 3.39 -7.78
N GLY A 48 -3.18 3.86 -6.62
CA GLY A 48 -2.19 4.91 -6.51
C GLY A 48 -1.39 4.77 -5.22
N ASP A 49 -0.29 5.52 -5.12
CA ASP A 49 0.58 5.48 -3.94
C ASP A 49 -0.11 6.09 -2.72
N LEU A 50 0.15 5.51 -1.56
CA LEU A 50 -0.14 6.13 -0.28
C LEU A 50 1.14 6.75 0.28
N ARG A 51 1.12 8.05 0.57
CA ARG A 51 2.25 8.81 1.06
C ARG A 51 1.85 9.63 2.28
N ALA A 52 2.84 10.08 3.06
CA ALA A 52 2.58 11.03 4.13
C ALA A 52 3.73 12.01 4.32
N THR A 53 3.40 13.16 4.92
CA THR A 53 4.32 14.21 5.36
C THR A 53 3.98 14.60 6.80
N ASN A 54 4.97 14.59 7.68
CA ASN A 54 4.84 15.16 9.01
C ASN A 54 5.30 16.61 9.00
N HIS A 55 4.41 17.52 9.38
CA HIS A 55 4.69 18.95 9.48
C HIS A 55 5.07 19.39 10.89
N VAL A 56 4.95 18.50 11.89
CA VAL A 56 5.13 18.86 13.30
C VAL A 56 6.55 18.57 13.73
N LYS A 57 7.23 19.59 14.23
CA LYS A 57 8.58 19.48 14.78
C LYS A 57 8.59 18.72 16.10
N GLY A 58 9.59 17.89 16.29
CA GLY A 58 9.85 17.22 17.57
C GLY A 58 8.98 16.00 17.85
N ILE A 59 8.10 15.59 16.94
CA ILE A 59 7.37 14.32 17.04
C ILE A 59 7.67 13.42 15.85
N GLY A 60 7.56 12.11 16.05
CA GLY A 60 7.65 11.09 15.01
C GLY A 60 6.29 10.50 14.67
N ILE A 61 6.07 10.13 13.42
CA ILE A 61 4.95 9.28 13.02
C ILE A 61 5.52 7.90 12.72
N ASN A 62 5.24 6.91 13.58
CA ASN A 62 5.78 5.56 13.44
C ASN A 62 5.10 4.77 12.34
N GLY A 63 3.83 5.05 12.11
CA GLY A 63 3.02 4.45 11.08
C GLY A 63 1.62 5.05 11.04
N PHE A 64 0.92 4.79 9.97
CA PHE A 64 -0.46 5.22 9.80
C PHE A 64 -1.26 4.24 8.95
N SER A 65 -2.58 4.38 8.99
CA SER A 65 -3.46 3.68 8.07
C SER A 65 -4.46 4.63 7.42
N VAL A 66 -4.92 4.28 6.24
CA VAL A 66 -6.04 4.95 5.57
C VAL A 66 -7.05 3.90 5.16
N ASN A 67 -8.27 3.98 5.69
CA ASN A 67 -9.33 3.01 5.44
C ASN A 67 -8.87 1.55 5.65
N GLY A 68 -8.05 1.32 6.68
CA GLY A 68 -7.48 0.01 7.01
C GLY A 68 -6.22 -0.39 6.21
N TYR A 69 -5.75 0.43 5.30
CA TYR A 69 -4.46 0.25 4.62
C TYR A 69 -3.33 0.75 5.52
N HIS A 70 -2.53 -0.15 6.05
CA HIS A 70 -1.45 0.16 6.99
C HIS A 70 -0.12 0.44 6.30
N VAL A 71 0.58 1.47 6.78
CA VAL A 71 1.89 1.89 6.31
C VAL A 71 2.82 2.10 7.52
N HIS A 72 4.05 1.61 7.43
CA HIS A 72 5.06 1.81 8.47
C HIS A 72 5.98 2.97 8.10
N GLY A 73 6.03 3.98 8.97
CA GLY A 73 6.82 5.19 8.75
C GLY A 73 6.22 6.14 7.70
N LEU A 74 6.97 7.17 7.33
CA LEU A 74 6.54 8.23 6.41
C LEU A 74 7.29 8.21 5.07
N GLY A 75 8.39 7.46 4.97
CA GLY A 75 9.28 7.46 3.80
C GLY A 75 8.75 6.62 2.65
N GLY A 76 8.70 7.23 1.47
CA GLY A 76 8.40 6.54 0.21
C GLY A 76 6.92 6.50 -0.16
N GLY A 77 6.65 5.98 -1.35
CA GLY A 77 5.30 5.68 -1.80
C GLY A 77 5.01 4.21 -1.52
N TYR A 78 3.96 3.94 -0.80
CA TYR A 78 3.50 2.58 -0.55
C TYR A 78 2.37 2.25 -1.52
N CYS A 79 2.48 1.16 -2.25
CA CYS A 79 1.39 0.66 -3.08
C CYS A 79 0.42 -0.13 -2.22
N CYS A 80 -0.85 -0.06 -2.38
CA CYS A 80 -1.60 0.80 -3.27
C CYS A 80 -2.90 1.17 -2.57
N ILE A 81 -3.21 2.44 -2.48
CA ILE A 81 -4.57 2.85 -2.12
C ILE A 81 -5.45 2.85 -3.37
N MET A 82 -6.69 2.37 -3.24
CA MET A 82 -7.66 2.35 -4.33
C MET A 82 -8.57 3.56 -4.23
N LEU A 83 -8.54 4.44 -5.23
CA LEU A 83 -9.43 5.58 -5.32
C LEU A 83 -10.47 5.37 -6.42
N PRO A 84 -11.76 5.73 -6.19
CA PRO A 84 -12.77 5.70 -7.23
C PRO A 84 -12.35 6.48 -8.48
N ASP A 85 -12.72 6.03 -9.66
CA ASP A 85 -12.45 6.75 -10.91
C ASP A 85 -13.22 8.07 -11.00
N LYS A 86 -14.37 8.12 -10.34
CA LYS A 86 -15.20 9.32 -10.21
C LYS A 86 -15.27 9.75 -8.75
N TRP A 87 -14.86 10.97 -8.49
CA TRP A 87 -15.01 11.57 -7.18
C TRP A 87 -16.49 11.84 -6.86
N THR A 88 -16.84 11.67 -5.58
CA THR A 88 -18.15 12.02 -5.03
C THR A 88 -17.97 12.84 -3.75
N PRO A 89 -18.93 13.75 -3.40
CA PRO A 89 -18.79 14.64 -2.24
C PRO A 89 -18.74 13.94 -0.88
N ASP A 90 -19.18 12.71 -0.81
CA ASP A 90 -19.21 11.86 0.39
C ASP A 90 -17.93 11.01 0.56
N LEU A 91 -16.97 11.15 -0.37
CA LEU A 91 -15.72 10.38 -0.32
C LEU A 91 -14.84 10.85 0.84
N LYS A 92 -14.59 9.96 1.79
CA LYS A 92 -13.83 10.21 3.01
C LYS A 92 -12.65 9.26 3.17
N ALA A 93 -11.63 9.74 3.86
CA ALA A 93 -10.52 8.94 4.35
C ALA A 93 -10.60 8.85 5.88
N HIS A 94 -10.72 7.65 6.42
CA HIS A 94 -10.51 7.37 7.84
C HIS A 94 -9.04 7.08 8.05
N ILE A 95 -8.38 7.91 8.85
CA ILE A 95 -6.95 7.89 9.07
C ILE A 95 -6.69 7.59 10.53
N GLU A 96 -5.85 6.60 10.80
CA GLU A 96 -5.34 6.26 12.12
C GLU A 96 -3.82 6.37 12.09
N TRP A 97 -3.20 6.89 13.15
CA TRP A 97 -1.73 7.01 13.20
C TRP A 97 -1.17 6.90 14.61
N GLU A 98 0.08 6.47 14.69
CA GLU A 98 0.85 6.37 15.93
C GLU A 98 1.91 7.46 15.97
N VAL A 99 1.93 8.21 17.06
CA VAL A 99 2.86 9.30 17.32
C VAL A 99 3.88 8.86 18.36
N ASP A 100 5.16 9.05 18.06
CA ASP A 100 6.25 9.07 19.02
C ASP A 100 6.48 10.52 19.50
N PRO A 101 6.21 10.86 20.75
CA PRO A 101 6.39 12.21 21.25
C PRO A 101 7.87 12.59 21.49
N ASP A 102 8.80 11.64 21.43
CA ASP A 102 10.24 11.86 21.61
C ASP A 102 11.08 10.99 20.65
N PRO A 103 10.99 11.23 19.34
CA PRO A 103 11.63 10.39 18.33
C PRO A 103 13.17 10.45 18.37
N TYR A 104 13.73 11.37 19.14
CA TYR A 104 15.17 11.55 19.31
C TYR A 104 15.68 11.03 20.66
N ALA A 105 14.86 10.27 21.40
CA ALA A 105 15.27 9.68 22.67
C ALA A 105 16.57 8.90 22.54
N ILE A 106 17.51 9.17 23.46
CA ILE A 106 18.78 8.44 23.50
C ILE A 106 18.53 7.09 24.17
N LEU A 107 18.65 6.03 23.40
CA LEU A 107 18.50 4.65 23.85
C LEU A 107 19.87 3.97 23.98
N PRO A 108 20.01 2.97 24.88
CA PRO A 108 21.20 2.12 24.96
C PRO A 108 21.53 1.44 23.62
N PRO A 109 22.73 0.84 23.49
CA PRO A 109 23.13 0.16 22.26
C PRO A 109 22.15 -0.94 21.84
N LEU A 110 21.82 -0.95 20.55
CA LEU A 110 20.90 -1.93 19.95
C LEU A 110 21.37 -3.36 20.23
N GLY A 111 20.44 -4.25 20.54
CA GLY A 111 20.69 -5.66 20.78
C GLY A 111 20.97 -6.03 22.24
N THR A 112 21.13 -5.05 23.14
CA THR A 112 21.34 -5.27 24.59
C THR A 112 20.02 -5.47 25.34
N ASP A 113 20.08 -6.03 26.55
CA ASP A 113 18.91 -6.14 27.43
C ASP A 113 18.45 -4.78 27.94
N GLU A 114 19.40 -3.86 28.18
CA GLU A 114 19.16 -2.47 28.53
C GLU A 114 18.38 -1.77 27.42
N TYR A 115 18.75 -1.97 26.16
CA TYR A 115 18.00 -1.44 25.02
C TYR A 115 16.55 -1.95 25.03
N ARG A 116 16.34 -3.27 25.18
CA ARG A 116 15.00 -3.85 25.18
C ARG A 116 14.09 -3.26 26.25
N LYS A 117 14.64 -3.07 27.46
CA LYS A 117 13.91 -2.45 28.59
C LYS A 117 13.63 -0.97 28.34
N ALA A 118 14.62 -0.22 27.89
CA ALA A 118 14.49 1.21 27.60
C ALA A 118 13.52 1.46 26.45
N TYR A 119 13.61 0.67 25.38
CA TYR A 119 12.70 0.76 24.23
C TYR A 119 11.26 0.41 24.61
N ALA A 120 11.04 -0.62 25.43
CA ALA A 120 9.70 -0.96 25.89
C ALA A 120 9.08 0.20 26.71
N LYS A 121 9.87 0.86 27.58
CA LYS A 121 9.44 2.04 28.32
C LYS A 121 9.18 3.23 27.39
N HIS A 122 10.05 3.47 26.42
CA HIS A 122 9.89 4.52 25.41
C HIS A 122 8.62 4.30 24.59
N LYS A 123 8.42 3.10 24.06
CA LYS A 123 7.25 2.73 23.28
C LYS A 123 5.93 2.85 24.05
N ALA A 124 5.96 2.70 25.38
CA ALA A 124 4.77 2.86 26.22
C ALA A 124 4.23 4.31 26.23
N ASN A 125 5.03 5.29 25.76
CA ASN A 125 4.62 6.69 25.61
C ASN A 125 4.00 6.99 24.24
N TYR A 126 3.98 6.04 23.30
CA TYR A 126 3.38 6.23 21.97
C TYR A 126 1.90 6.49 22.10
N GLN A 127 1.42 7.39 21.26
CA GLN A 127 0.05 7.86 21.30
C GLN A 127 -0.67 7.49 20.00
N GLN A 128 -1.92 7.04 20.14
CA GLN A 128 -2.75 6.66 18.99
C GLN A 128 -3.81 7.73 18.73
N TYR A 129 -3.94 8.09 17.48
CA TYR A 129 -4.92 9.07 17.03
C TYR A 129 -5.72 8.56 15.84
N SER A 130 -6.90 9.10 15.67
CA SER A 130 -7.72 8.86 14.49
C SER A 130 -8.55 10.06 14.11
N THR A 131 -8.83 10.20 12.83
CA THR A 131 -9.73 11.20 12.29
C THR A 131 -10.33 10.75 10.97
N THR A 132 -11.45 11.35 10.57
CA THR A 132 -12.03 11.16 9.25
C THR A 132 -12.08 12.51 8.56
N VAL A 133 -11.51 12.60 7.37
CA VAL A 133 -11.44 13.80 6.55
C VAL A 133 -12.07 13.59 5.18
N ASP A 134 -12.57 14.64 4.57
CA ASP A 134 -13.06 14.60 3.20
C ASP A 134 -11.87 14.51 2.24
N ILE A 135 -11.99 13.64 1.23
CA ILE A 135 -11.02 13.61 0.13
C ILE A 135 -11.37 14.73 -0.85
N PRO A 136 -10.45 15.70 -1.09
CA PRO A 136 -10.71 16.79 -2.01
C PRO A 136 -11.09 16.31 -3.41
N GLN A 137 -11.90 17.10 -4.10
CA GLN A 137 -12.29 16.81 -5.48
C GLN A 137 -11.08 16.62 -6.38
N TYR A 138 -11.08 15.54 -7.15
CA TYR A 138 -10.06 15.20 -8.13
C TYR A 138 -10.68 14.82 -9.48
N GLY A 139 -9.88 14.91 -10.53
CA GLY A 139 -10.23 14.48 -11.89
C GLY A 139 -9.55 13.17 -12.28
N SER A 140 -9.34 13.01 -13.58
CA SER A 140 -8.60 11.84 -14.13
C SER A 140 -7.13 11.82 -13.72
N LYS A 141 -6.49 12.99 -13.55
CA LYS A 141 -5.12 13.11 -13.05
C LYS A 141 -5.11 13.04 -11.53
N ARG A 142 -4.73 11.90 -10.98
CA ARG A 142 -4.56 11.66 -9.55
C ARG A 142 -3.44 10.65 -9.31
N CYS A 143 -2.64 10.83 -8.24
CA CYS A 143 -1.46 10.02 -7.96
C CYS A 143 -1.53 9.30 -6.61
N GLY A 144 -2.73 8.80 -6.27
CA GLY A 144 -2.98 8.17 -4.99
C GLY A 144 -3.41 9.16 -3.93
N LEU A 145 -3.01 8.96 -2.69
CA LEU A 145 -3.37 9.83 -1.56
C LEU A 145 -2.12 10.19 -0.76
N THR A 146 -1.93 11.48 -0.50
CA THR A 146 -0.91 11.97 0.42
C THR A 146 -1.57 12.52 1.67
N VAL A 147 -1.16 12.03 2.84
CA VAL A 147 -1.62 12.46 4.16
C VAL A 147 -0.63 13.46 4.73
N HIS A 148 -1.11 14.59 5.27
CA HIS A 148 -0.33 15.62 5.93
C HIS A 148 -0.73 15.70 7.39
N PHE A 149 0.20 15.34 8.28
CA PHE A 149 0.03 15.44 9.73
C PHE A 149 0.44 16.84 10.19
N LEU A 150 -0.46 17.57 10.81
CA LEU A 150 -0.32 18.97 11.21
C LEU A 150 -0.39 19.10 12.74
N PRO A 151 0.01 20.27 13.30
CA PRO A 151 -0.15 20.56 14.71
C PRO A 151 -1.58 20.31 15.20
N CYS A 152 -1.73 20.04 16.46
CA CYS A 152 -3.00 19.72 17.11
C CYS A 152 -3.69 18.48 16.55
N HIS A 153 -2.91 17.51 16.09
CA HIS A 153 -3.42 16.27 15.51
C HIS A 153 -4.41 16.50 14.36
N GLN A 154 -4.23 17.60 13.63
CA GLN A 154 -5.00 17.86 12.44
C GLN A 154 -4.41 17.09 11.26
N VAL A 155 -5.27 16.72 10.32
CA VAL A 155 -4.89 15.99 9.12
C VAL A 155 -5.50 16.67 7.90
N LYS A 156 -4.69 16.81 6.86
CA LYS A 156 -5.15 17.16 5.51
C LYS A 156 -4.74 16.05 4.54
N VAL A 157 -5.50 15.91 3.47
CA VAL A 157 -5.18 14.94 2.41
C VAL A 157 -5.24 15.58 1.05
N THR A 158 -4.48 15.03 0.09
CA THR A 158 -4.55 15.43 -1.30
C THR A 158 -4.27 14.25 -2.23
N THR A 159 -4.81 14.31 -3.44
CA THR A 159 -4.55 13.35 -4.52
C THR A 159 -3.63 13.92 -5.60
N ALA A 160 -3.03 15.09 -5.35
CA ALA A 160 -2.16 15.80 -6.28
C ALA A 160 -0.95 14.95 -6.71
N CYS A 161 -0.57 15.08 -7.97
CA CYS A 161 0.61 14.43 -8.56
C CYS A 161 1.87 15.30 -8.44
N GLU A 162 1.70 16.55 -8.14
CA GLU A 162 2.78 17.51 -7.93
C GLU A 162 3.54 17.17 -6.64
N ALA A 163 4.81 17.46 -6.58
CA ALA A 163 5.61 17.30 -5.36
C ALA A 163 5.24 18.38 -4.33
N TYR A 164 5.23 18.01 -3.04
CA TYR A 164 5.11 18.97 -1.95
C TYR A 164 6.20 20.07 -2.06
N GLY A 165 5.84 21.29 -1.73
CA GLY A 165 6.71 22.47 -1.87
C GLY A 165 6.66 23.14 -3.22
N THR A 166 6.04 22.55 -4.25
CA THR A 166 5.88 23.22 -5.55
C THR A 166 4.76 24.27 -5.51
N PRO A 167 4.80 25.29 -6.39
CA PRO A 167 3.78 26.36 -6.40
C PRO A 167 2.33 25.86 -6.60
N THR A 168 2.15 24.79 -7.32
CA THR A 168 0.83 24.19 -7.66
C THR A 168 0.35 23.16 -6.65
N TYR A 169 1.20 22.72 -5.70
CA TYR A 169 0.76 21.77 -4.67
C TYR A 169 -0.30 22.39 -3.76
N PRO A 170 -1.41 21.70 -3.48
CA PRO A 170 -2.56 22.34 -2.80
C PRO A 170 -2.35 22.61 -1.32
N ILE A 171 -1.49 21.82 -0.63
CA ILE A 171 -1.23 21.97 0.80
C ILE A 171 0.06 22.79 0.97
N LYS A 172 -0.06 23.95 1.67
CA LYS A 172 0.99 24.97 1.76
C LYS A 172 1.63 25.10 3.14
N GLU A 173 1.13 24.35 4.11
CA GLU A 173 1.68 24.35 5.45
C GLU A 173 3.18 24.01 5.41
N PRO A 174 4.03 24.80 6.10
CA PRO A 174 5.48 24.55 6.09
C PRO A 174 5.82 23.27 6.88
N GLU A 175 7.00 22.72 6.63
CA GLU A 175 7.61 21.69 7.48
C GLU A 175 8.08 22.29 8.82
N ASN A 176 8.27 21.44 9.83
CA ASN A 176 8.80 21.81 11.13
C ASN A 176 7.99 22.87 11.89
N MET A 177 6.65 22.77 11.81
CA MET A 177 5.76 23.62 12.59
C MET A 177 5.85 23.26 14.08
N GLU A 178 5.89 24.27 14.93
CA GLU A 178 5.82 24.05 16.37
C GLU A 178 4.40 23.65 16.78
N GLU A 179 4.28 22.75 17.76
CA GLU A 179 3.01 22.45 18.41
C GLU A 179 2.58 23.67 19.23
N PRO A 180 1.38 24.22 19.04
CA PRO A 180 0.94 25.38 19.85
C PRO A 180 0.70 24.98 21.30
N ALA A 181 0.85 25.91 22.22
CA ALA A 181 0.65 25.70 23.65
C ALA A 181 -0.77 25.22 24.01
N SER A 182 -1.75 25.51 23.16
CA SER A 182 -3.12 25.02 23.28
C SER A 182 -3.73 24.78 21.91
N CYS A 183 -4.37 23.63 21.76
CA CYS A 183 -5.08 23.29 20.53
C CYS A 183 -6.52 23.81 20.57
N PRO A 184 -7.10 24.21 19.42
CA PRO A 184 -8.52 24.52 19.33
C PRO A 184 -9.37 23.36 19.81
N ALA A 185 -10.44 23.64 20.54
CA ALA A 185 -11.43 22.63 20.87
C ALA A 185 -12.03 22.07 19.56
N LYS A 186 -12.14 20.73 19.52
CA LYS A 186 -12.76 20.04 18.39
C LYS A 186 -14.27 20.18 18.42
#